data_389e19dddebbddbd246846cceba07f8b
#
_entry.id   389e19dddebbddbd246846cceba07f8b
#
_cell.length_a   1.000
_cell.length_b   1.000
_cell.length_c   1.000
_cell.angle_alpha   90.00
_cell.angle_beta   90.00
_cell.angle_gamma   90.00
#
_symmetry.space_group_name_H-M   'P 1'
#
loop_
_entity.id
_entity.type
_entity.pdbx_description
1 polymer ?
#
loop_
_entity_poly.entity_id
_entity_poly.type
_entity_poly.pdbx_seq_one_letter_code
_entity_poly.pdbx_strand_id
1 'polypeptide(L)'
;MARAPTKKKIEDSLRKQLRAKDADVAHFEDLICDYLVFWDTKKLLQKDIKERGVSYETNSASGHPITKQNQSVKDLVAVNKQMLMILDKMHLTTDEPTGGEEEDEDL
;
A
#
# COMPACT_ATOMS: atom_id res chain seq x y z
N MET A 1 -10.02 -4.42 18.36
CA MET A 1 -9.50 -3.67 17.21
C MET A 1 -8.63 -4.56 16.35
N ALA A 2 -8.88 -4.55 15.07
CA ALA A 2 -8.13 -5.39 14.14
C ALA A 2 -6.73 -4.81 13.92
N ARG A 3 -5.74 -5.68 13.85
CA ARG A 3 -4.41 -5.28 13.48
C ARG A 3 -4.31 -5.08 11.99
N ALA A 4 -3.40 -4.20 11.57
CA ALA A 4 -3.07 -4.10 10.16
C ALA A 4 -2.51 -5.44 9.69
N PRO A 5 -2.84 -5.88 8.48
CA PRO A 5 -2.33 -7.15 7.97
C PRO A 5 -0.82 -7.10 7.79
N THR A 6 -0.19 -8.24 7.97
CA THR A 6 1.24 -8.36 7.73
C THR A 6 1.51 -8.44 6.23
N LYS A 7 2.77 -8.20 5.85
CA LYS A 7 3.19 -8.32 4.46
C LYS A 7 2.90 -9.73 3.94
N LYS A 8 3.16 -10.75 4.74
CA LYS A 8 2.91 -12.13 4.36
C LYS A 8 1.43 -12.38 4.06
N LYS A 9 0.55 -11.84 4.89
CA LYS A 9 -0.89 -11.98 4.66
C LYS A 9 -1.34 -11.28 3.40
N ILE A 10 -0.78 -10.09 3.12
CA ILE A 10 -1.06 -9.38 1.88
C ILE A 10 -0.61 -10.21 0.69
N GLU A 11 0.61 -10.74 0.72
CA GLU A 11 1.12 -11.57 -0.36
C GLU A 11 0.26 -12.81 -0.57
N ASP A 12 -0.08 -13.51 0.50
CA ASP A 12 -0.89 -14.73 0.41
C ASP A 12 -2.26 -14.44 -0.19
N SER A 13 -2.86 -13.31 0.20
CA SER A 13 -4.16 -12.90 -0.32
C SER A 13 -4.10 -12.61 -1.83
N LEU A 14 -3.06 -11.89 -2.27
CA LEU A 14 -2.89 -11.58 -3.69
C LEU A 14 -2.72 -12.87 -4.50
N ARG A 15 -1.87 -13.77 -4.02
CA ARG A 15 -1.63 -15.03 -4.73
C ARG A 15 -2.88 -15.90 -4.78
N LYS A 16 -3.63 -15.94 -3.69
CA LYS A 16 -4.87 -16.72 -3.63
C LYS A 16 -5.89 -16.19 -4.64
N GLN A 17 -6.05 -14.86 -4.71
CA GLN A 17 -7.01 -14.26 -5.62
C GLN A 17 -6.62 -14.49 -7.07
N LEU A 18 -5.34 -14.41 -7.39
CA LEU A 18 -4.86 -14.65 -8.76
C LEU A 18 -5.02 -16.11 -9.14
N ARG A 19 -4.76 -17.03 -8.21
CA ARG A 19 -4.97 -18.46 -8.50
C ARG A 19 -6.45 -18.76 -8.74
N ALA A 20 -7.32 -18.12 -7.97
CA ALA A 20 -8.76 -18.30 -8.14
C ALA A 20 -9.24 -17.82 -9.51
N LYS A 21 -8.51 -16.89 -10.12
CA LYS A 21 -8.79 -16.39 -11.46
C LYS A 21 -8.00 -17.13 -12.54
N ASP A 22 -7.23 -18.13 -12.13
CA ASP A 22 -6.37 -18.88 -13.04
C ASP A 22 -5.39 -17.97 -13.76
N ALA A 23 -4.83 -17.01 -13.05
CA ALA A 23 -4.04 -15.92 -13.63
C ALA A 23 -2.64 -15.80 -13.03
N ASP A 24 -2.07 -16.88 -12.52
CA ASP A 24 -0.74 -16.84 -11.90
C ASP A 24 0.37 -17.01 -12.93
N VAL A 25 0.39 -16.12 -13.91
CA VAL A 25 1.43 -16.12 -14.94
C VAL A 25 2.57 -15.18 -14.52
N ALA A 26 3.70 -15.31 -15.22
CA ALA A 26 4.94 -14.64 -14.81
C ALA A 26 4.79 -13.13 -14.63
N HIS A 27 4.04 -12.46 -15.51
CA HIS A 27 3.91 -11.01 -15.39
C HIS A 27 3.05 -10.61 -14.19
N PHE A 28 2.10 -11.46 -13.78
CA PHE A 28 1.36 -11.20 -12.55
C PHE A 28 2.24 -11.41 -11.32
N GLU A 29 3.15 -12.38 -11.38
CA GLU A 29 4.15 -12.56 -10.32
C GLU A 29 4.99 -11.31 -10.16
N ASP A 30 5.41 -10.71 -11.27
CA ASP A 30 6.19 -9.49 -11.25
C ASP A 30 5.40 -8.34 -10.64
N LEU A 31 4.11 -8.22 -10.96
CA LEU A 31 3.25 -7.20 -10.37
C LEU A 31 3.08 -7.40 -8.86
N ILE A 32 3.00 -8.65 -8.41
CA ILE A 32 2.95 -8.94 -6.97
C ILE A 32 4.23 -8.45 -6.30
N CYS A 33 5.38 -8.73 -6.90
CA CYS A 33 6.66 -8.27 -6.35
C CYS A 33 6.69 -6.76 -6.27
N ASP A 34 6.24 -6.05 -7.31
CA ASP A 34 6.19 -4.59 -7.30
C ASP A 34 5.27 -4.10 -6.20
N TYR A 35 4.11 -4.71 -6.05
CA TYR A 35 3.16 -4.32 -5.00
C TYR A 35 3.80 -4.44 -3.62
N LEU A 36 4.53 -5.53 -3.39
CA LEU A 36 5.16 -5.77 -2.09
C LEU A 36 6.30 -4.78 -1.81
N VAL A 37 7.05 -4.37 -2.84
CA VAL A 37 8.05 -3.33 -2.71
C VAL A 37 7.40 -2.00 -2.32
N PHE A 38 6.30 -1.64 -2.98
CA PHE A 38 5.56 -0.43 -2.61
C PHE A 38 4.98 -0.55 -1.20
N TRP A 39 4.55 -1.75 -0.81
CA TRP A 39 4.05 -1.97 0.54
C TRP A 39 5.13 -1.65 1.58
N ASP A 40 6.36 -2.10 1.35
CA ASP A 40 7.48 -1.79 2.24
C ASP A 40 7.76 -0.28 2.27
N THR A 41 7.75 0.36 1.10
CA THR A 41 7.96 1.80 1.00
C THR A 41 6.87 2.56 1.75
N LYS A 42 5.63 2.13 1.59
CA LYS A 42 4.50 2.73 2.29
C LYS A 42 4.72 2.69 3.81
N LYS A 43 5.18 1.56 4.34
CA LYS A 43 5.41 1.43 5.78
C LYS A 43 6.52 2.37 6.26
N LEU A 44 7.57 2.52 5.47
CA LEU A 44 8.64 3.46 5.81
C LEU A 44 8.16 4.91 5.80
N LEU A 45 7.32 5.27 4.81
CA LEU A 45 6.76 6.61 4.74
C LEU A 45 5.83 6.88 5.91
N GLN A 46 4.99 5.91 6.26
CA GLN A 46 4.10 6.06 7.40
C GLN A 46 4.87 6.24 8.70
N LYS A 47 5.97 5.51 8.86
CA LYS A 47 6.84 5.65 10.02
C LYS A 47 7.46 7.04 10.08
N ASP A 48 7.96 7.54 8.95
CA ASP A 48 8.54 8.87 8.89
C ASP A 48 7.52 9.95 9.25
N ILE A 49 6.29 9.83 8.73
CA ILE A 49 5.23 10.79 9.02
C ILE A 49 4.88 10.75 10.52
N LYS A 50 4.84 9.56 11.09
CA LYS A 50 4.57 9.42 12.52
C LYS A 50 5.64 10.07 13.37
N GLU A 51 6.91 9.95 12.95
CA GLU A 51 8.05 10.47 13.72
C GLU A 51 8.24 11.97 13.54
N ARG A 52 8.17 12.45 12.29
CA ARG A 52 8.41 13.87 12.02
C ARG A 52 7.14 14.70 11.90
N GLY A 53 5.98 14.07 11.70
CA GLY A 53 4.73 14.76 11.49
C GLY A 53 4.56 15.20 10.04
N VAL A 54 3.46 15.88 9.75
CA VAL A 54 3.14 16.32 8.38
C VAL A 54 3.94 17.56 8.00
N SER A 55 4.51 18.25 8.99
CA SER A 55 5.41 19.37 8.75
C SER A 55 6.43 19.42 9.88
N TYR A 56 7.51 20.10 9.64
CA TYR A 56 8.57 20.23 10.64
C TYR A 56 9.29 21.57 10.46
N GLU A 57 9.95 22.00 11.53
CA GLU A 57 10.71 23.24 11.51
C GLU A 57 12.17 22.97 11.17
N THR A 58 12.74 23.86 10.38
CA THR A 58 14.13 23.79 10.00
C THR A 58 14.61 25.24 9.77
N ASN A 59 15.85 25.39 9.36
CA ASN A 59 16.39 26.71 9.04
C ASN A 59 16.56 26.86 7.55
N SER A 60 16.25 28.07 7.04
CA SER A 60 16.52 28.39 5.65
C SER A 60 18.02 28.50 5.44
N ALA A 61 18.43 28.66 4.16
CA ALA A 61 19.84 28.84 3.82
C ALA A 61 20.45 30.08 4.52
N SER A 62 19.62 31.09 4.83
CA SER A 62 20.08 32.29 5.53
C SER A 62 19.98 32.16 7.04
N GLY A 63 19.62 31.00 7.56
CA GLY A 63 19.55 30.75 8.99
C GLY A 63 18.24 31.09 9.67
N HIS A 64 17.24 31.53 8.92
CA HIS A 64 15.94 31.85 9.51
C HIS A 64 15.08 30.62 9.71
N PRO A 65 14.32 30.53 10.82
CA PRO A 65 13.42 29.40 11.03
C PRO A 65 12.32 29.38 9.96
N ILE A 66 12.08 28.21 9.41
CA ILE A 66 11.00 28.01 8.46
C ILE A 66 10.32 26.69 8.76
N THR A 67 9.05 26.59 8.34
CA THR A 67 8.29 25.35 8.45
C THR A 67 8.25 24.71 7.07
N LYS A 68 8.63 23.45 6.99
CA LYS A 68 8.56 22.69 5.75
C LYS A 68 7.54 21.57 5.88
N GLN A 69 6.86 21.30 4.78
CA GLN A 69 6.00 20.14 4.73
C GLN A 69 6.87 18.89 4.59
N ASN A 70 6.43 17.82 5.25
CA ASN A 70 7.13 16.55 5.14
C ASN A 70 6.82 15.94 3.78
N GLN A 71 7.84 15.79 2.96
CA GLN A 71 7.71 15.23 1.61
C GLN A 71 7.09 13.82 1.63
N SER A 72 7.28 13.08 2.72
CA SER A 72 6.73 11.73 2.84
C SER A 72 5.22 11.70 2.72
N VAL A 73 4.52 12.81 3.05
CA VAL A 73 3.06 12.87 2.89
C VAL A 73 2.68 12.77 1.42
N LYS A 74 3.36 13.54 0.55
CA LYS A 74 3.11 13.47 -0.88
C LYS A 74 3.54 12.14 -1.47
N ASP A 75 4.70 11.65 -1.01
CA ASP A 75 5.20 10.37 -1.49
C ASP A 75 4.26 9.23 -1.12
N LEU A 76 3.66 9.28 0.07
CA LEU A 76 2.70 8.27 0.48
C LEU A 76 1.48 8.24 -0.43
N VAL A 77 0.97 9.43 -0.80
CA VAL A 77 -0.16 9.52 -1.73
C VAL A 77 0.21 8.89 -3.06
N ALA A 78 1.42 9.20 -3.58
CA ALA A 78 1.87 8.65 -4.85
C ALA A 78 2.02 7.14 -4.79
N VAL A 79 2.59 6.61 -3.71
CA VAL A 79 2.76 5.16 -3.53
C VAL A 79 1.41 4.47 -3.47
N ASN A 80 0.47 5.01 -2.69
CA ASN A 80 -0.88 4.44 -2.60
C ASN A 80 -1.56 4.39 -3.97
N LYS A 81 -1.39 5.45 -4.75
CA LYS A 81 -1.96 5.49 -6.10
C LYS A 81 -1.37 4.39 -6.97
N GLN A 82 -0.05 4.19 -6.93
CA GLN A 82 0.59 3.13 -7.70
C GLN A 82 0.13 1.75 -7.25
N MET A 83 -0.02 1.55 -5.94
CA MET A 83 -0.50 0.27 -5.43
C MET A 83 -1.91 -0.05 -5.93
N LEU A 84 -2.79 0.96 -5.95
CA LEU A 84 -4.14 0.78 -6.48
C LEU A 84 -4.13 0.48 -7.98
N MET A 85 -3.22 1.12 -8.72
CA MET A 85 -3.06 0.85 -10.14
C MET A 85 -2.59 -0.57 -10.40
N ILE A 86 -1.69 -1.09 -9.56
CA ILE A 86 -1.24 -2.47 -9.69
C ILE A 86 -2.39 -3.44 -9.46
N LEU A 87 -3.20 -3.19 -8.41
CA LEU A 87 -4.37 -4.04 -8.17
C LEU A 87 -5.33 -4.02 -9.35
N ASP A 88 -5.52 -2.85 -9.95
CA ASP A 88 -6.39 -2.72 -11.12
C ASP A 88 -5.84 -3.52 -12.30
N LYS A 89 -4.53 -3.47 -12.52
CA LYS A 89 -3.90 -4.24 -13.62
C LYS A 89 -4.01 -5.74 -13.40
N MET A 90 -4.08 -6.18 -12.16
CA MET A 90 -4.30 -7.59 -11.84
C MET A 90 -5.78 -7.95 -11.82
N HIS A 91 -6.65 -6.96 -12.11
CA HIS A 91 -8.11 -7.13 -12.04
C HIS A 91 -8.59 -7.54 -10.65
N LEU A 92 -7.92 -7.03 -9.62
CA LEU A 92 -8.29 -7.24 -8.24
C LEU A 92 -8.90 -5.97 -7.67
N THR A 93 -9.68 -6.13 -6.62
CA THR A 93 -10.35 -5.00 -5.97
C THR A 93 -10.28 -5.21 -4.47
N THR A 94 -10.45 -4.10 -3.74
CA THR A 94 -10.54 -4.15 -2.29
C THR A 94 -11.97 -4.38 -1.81
N ASP A 95 -12.91 -4.50 -2.76
CA ASP A 95 -14.30 -4.78 -2.40
C ASP A 95 -14.43 -6.18 -1.83
N GLU A 96 -15.47 -6.36 -1.02
CA GLU A 96 -15.76 -7.67 -0.47
C GLU A 96 -16.02 -8.67 -1.60
N PRO A 97 -15.49 -9.89 -1.47
CA PRO A 97 -15.82 -10.91 -2.46
C PRO A 97 -17.32 -11.17 -2.47
N THR A 98 -17.89 -11.31 -3.65
CA THR A 98 -19.27 -11.67 -3.81
C THR A 98 -19.36 -13.16 -4.13
N GLY A 99 -20.31 -13.73 -3.56
CA GLY A 99 -20.47 -15.15 -3.76
C GLY A 99 -19.51 -15.92 -2.91
N GLY A 100 -19.63 -16.68 -2.78
CA GLY A 100 -18.77 -17.20 -2.04
C GLY A 100 -18.78 -17.15 -0.70
N GLU A 101 -18.92 -16.62 -0.82
CA GLU A 101 -18.77 -16.61 -0.20
C GLU A 101 -19.04 -16.51 0.68
N GLU A 102 -19.57 -16.36 0.69
CA GLU A 102 -19.91 -16.15 1.32
C GLU A 102 -20.00 -16.12 2.12
N GLU A 103 -20.03 -16.05 2.18
CA GLU A 103 -20.16 -15.88 2.84
C GLU A 103 -20.30 -15.66 3.60
N ASP A 104 -20.28 -15.59 3.52
CA ASP A 104 -20.44 -15.25 4.25
C ASP A 104 -20.66 -14.89 4.88
N GLU A 105 -20.59 -14.91 4.83
CA GLU A 105 -20.90 -14.51 5.39
C GLU A 105 -21.10 -14.08 6.07
N ASP A 106 -21.08 -13.91 6.05
CA ASP A 106 -21.31 -13.41 6.67
C ASP A 106 -21.45 -13.06 7.24
N LEU A 107 -21.36 -12.99 7.40
CA LEU A 107 -21.62 -12.70 7.86
C LEU A 107 -21.76 -12.77 8.39
#